data_5f14d52237de969ae6b9e353e3796527
#
_entry.id   5f14d52237de969ae6b9e353e3796527
#
_cell.length_a   1.000
_cell.length_b   1.000
_cell.length_c   1.000
_cell.angle_alpha   90.00
_cell.angle_beta   90.00
_cell.angle_gamma   90.00
#
_symmetry.space_group_name_H-M   'P 1'
#
loop_
_entity.id
_entity.type
_entity.pdbx_description
1 polymer ?
#
loop_
_entity_poly.entity_id
_entity_poly.type
_entity_poly.pdbx_seq_one_letter_code
_entity_poly.pdbx_strand_id
1 'polypeptide(L)'
;MKGYMAKLKITALPDDKPVKVTVELPATVHRDLVAYAEILARQSGQSVSDPTKVIVPMLARFMATDRAFAKARKLSQDGNR
;
A
#
# COMPACT_ATOMS: atom_id res chain seq x y z
N MET A 1 17.67 -34.11 0.29
CA MET A 1 17.77 -33.74 0.51
C MET A 1 17.74 -33.24 0.84
N LYS A 2 17.58 -33.22 1.28
CA LYS A 2 17.55 -32.81 1.70
C LYS A 2 17.59 -31.85 2.05
N GLY A 3 17.57 -31.57 2.22
CA GLY A 3 17.63 -30.78 2.54
C GLY A 3 17.38 -30.05 2.91
N TYR A 4 17.29 -30.11 3.01
CA TYR A 4 16.96 -29.59 3.29
C TYR A 4 16.53 -28.71 3.51
N MET A 5 16.64 -28.78 3.44
CA MET A 5 15.60 -27.99 3.63
C MET A 5 15.45 -27.28 4.86
N ALA A 6 15.90 -27.72 5.83
CA ALA A 6 15.88 -27.15 7.14
C ALA A 6 16.62 -25.83 7.21
N LYS A 7 17.39 -25.56 6.22
CA LYS A 7 18.22 -24.35 6.20
C LYS A 7 17.72 -23.31 5.23
N LEU A 8 16.43 -23.17 5.15
CA LEU A 8 15.86 -22.12 4.33
C LEU A 8 16.22 -20.77 4.88
N LYS A 9 16.45 -19.82 4.02
CA LYS A 9 16.75 -18.46 4.44
C LYS A 9 15.59 -17.80 5.14
N ILE A 10 14.40 -18.22 4.81
CA ILE A 10 13.19 -17.71 5.44
C ILE A 10 12.78 -18.71 6.51
N THR A 11 12.83 -18.29 7.74
CA THR A 11 12.44 -19.14 8.85
C THR A 11 10.94 -19.12 9.11
N ALA A 12 10.27 -18.09 8.61
CA ALA A 12 8.83 -17.96 8.72
C ALA A 12 8.33 -17.16 7.52
N LEU A 13 7.15 -17.48 7.09
CA LEU A 13 6.56 -16.72 6.00
C LEU A 13 6.15 -15.34 6.50
N PRO A 14 6.36 -14.30 5.68
CA PRO A 14 5.85 -12.99 6.04
C PRO A 14 4.34 -13.02 6.16
N ASP A 15 3.83 -12.18 7.01
CA ASP A 15 2.39 -12.06 7.16
C ASP A 15 1.88 -11.12 6.08
N ASP A 16 1.51 -11.69 4.94
CA ASP A 16 1.04 -10.93 3.79
C ASP A 16 -0.46 -10.87 3.70
N LYS A 17 -1.15 -11.33 4.72
CA LYS A 17 -2.60 -11.33 4.67
C LYS A 17 -3.13 -9.92 4.62
N PRO A 18 -4.04 -9.63 3.68
CA PRO A 18 -4.63 -8.30 3.63
C PRO A 18 -5.40 -8.00 4.92
N VAL A 19 -5.31 -6.77 5.33
CA VAL A 19 -6.07 -6.27 6.48
C VAL A 19 -7.18 -5.39 5.94
N LYS A 20 -8.41 -5.72 6.30
CA LYS A 20 -9.54 -4.94 5.85
C LYS A 20 -9.67 -3.68 6.71
N VAL A 21 -9.74 -2.55 6.05
CA VAL A 21 -9.88 -1.26 6.73
C VAL A 21 -11.08 -0.55 6.15
N THR A 22 -11.96 -0.10 7.03
CA THR A 22 -13.16 0.63 6.62
C THR A 22 -13.02 2.07 7.06
N VAL A 23 -13.20 3.00 6.13
CA VAL A 23 -13.13 4.42 6.43
C VAL A 23 -14.28 5.14 5.76
N GLU A 24 -14.66 6.26 6.34
CA GLU A 24 -15.63 7.14 5.74
C GLU A 24 -14.90 8.32 5.14
N LEU A 25 -15.16 8.58 3.87
CA LEU A 25 -14.54 9.70 3.19
C LEU A 25 -15.48 10.89 3.20
N PRO A 26 -14.96 12.09 3.49
CA PRO A 26 -15.77 13.28 3.24
C PRO A 26 -16.23 13.34 1.79
N ALA A 27 -17.38 13.92 1.55
CA ALA A 27 -17.97 13.95 0.22
C ALA A 27 -17.01 14.56 -0.81
N THR A 28 -16.30 15.60 -0.42
CA THR A 28 -15.36 16.26 -1.34
C THR A 28 -14.20 15.34 -1.70
N VAL A 29 -13.68 14.59 -0.74
CA VAL A 29 -12.59 13.64 -1.00
C VAL A 29 -13.09 12.52 -1.89
N HIS A 30 -14.29 12.04 -1.65
CA HIS A 30 -14.85 10.99 -2.48
C HIS A 30 -15.02 11.45 -3.92
N ARG A 31 -15.51 12.66 -4.13
CA ARG A 31 -15.66 13.20 -5.49
C ARG A 31 -14.30 13.29 -6.20
N ASP A 32 -13.29 13.73 -5.47
CA ASP A 32 -11.94 13.82 -6.04
C ASP A 32 -11.39 12.45 -6.37
N LEU A 33 -11.69 11.47 -5.53
CA LEU A 33 -11.25 10.09 -5.80
C LEU A 33 -11.89 9.55 -7.08
N VAL A 34 -13.18 9.79 -7.25
CA VAL A 34 -13.87 9.36 -8.46
C VAL A 34 -13.26 10.04 -9.70
N ALA A 35 -13.02 11.34 -9.60
CA ALA A 35 -12.41 12.09 -10.70
C ALA A 35 -11.02 11.56 -11.01
N TYR A 36 -10.25 11.27 -9.98
CA TYR A 36 -8.90 10.73 -10.16
C TYR A 36 -8.94 9.40 -10.89
N ALA A 37 -9.86 8.53 -10.48
CA ALA A 37 -9.99 7.22 -11.11
C ALA A 37 -10.37 7.34 -12.59
N GLU A 38 -11.24 8.30 -12.92
CA GLU A 38 -11.63 8.51 -14.30
C GLU A 38 -10.47 9.02 -15.16
N ILE A 39 -9.69 9.93 -14.61
CA ILE A 39 -8.53 10.46 -15.32
C ILE A 39 -7.51 9.35 -15.53
N LEU A 40 -7.27 8.57 -14.50
CA LEU A 40 -6.33 7.46 -14.58
C LEU A 40 -6.76 6.44 -15.64
N ALA A 41 -8.05 6.15 -15.70
CA ALA A 41 -8.57 5.22 -16.70
C ALA A 41 -8.31 5.73 -18.11
N ARG A 42 -8.52 7.03 -18.32
CA ARG A 42 -8.27 7.61 -19.64
C ARG A 42 -6.80 7.58 -20.01
N GLN A 43 -5.94 7.87 -19.06
CA GLN A 43 -4.50 7.91 -19.33
C GLN A 43 -3.90 6.54 -19.54
N SER A 44 -4.37 5.56 -18.78
CA SER A 44 -3.80 4.22 -18.84
C SER A 44 -4.48 3.32 -19.86
N GLY A 45 -5.61 3.75 -20.40
CA GLY A 45 -6.37 2.92 -21.31
C GLY A 45 -7.09 1.77 -20.65
N GLN A 46 -7.12 1.76 -19.33
CA GLN A 46 -7.80 0.72 -18.58
C GLN A 46 -9.06 1.28 -17.93
N SER A 47 -10.06 0.45 -17.85
CA SER A 47 -11.30 0.83 -17.20
C SER A 47 -11.15 0.64 -15.69
N VAL A 48 -11.44 1.69 -14.95
CA VAL A 48 -11.46 1.62 -13.49
C VAL A 48 -12.90 1.74 -13.05
N SER A 49 -13.52 0.59 -12.79
CA SER A 49 -14.94 0.58 -12.47
C SER A 49 -15.20 0.95 -11.01
N ASP A 50 -14.23 0.79 -10.16
CA ASP A 50 -14.37 1.03 -8.73
C ASP A 50 -13.29 1.99 -8.27
N PRO A 51 -13.68 3.23 -7.90
CA PRO A 51 -12.68 4.21 -7.46
C PRO A 51 -11.86 3.76 -6.26
N THR A 52 -12.41 2.88 -5.43
CA THR A 52 -11.67 2.43 -4.25
C THR A 52 -10.42 1.63 -4.62
N LYS A 53 -10.36 1.10 -5.83
CA LYS A 53 -9.16 0.36 -6.27
C LYS A 53 -7.95 1.26 -6.43
N VAL A 54 -8.15 2.57 -6.47
CA VAL A 54 -7.05 3.53 -6.56
C VAL A 54 -6.44 3.80 -5.18
N ILE A 55 -7.21 3.52 -4.11
CA ILE A 55 -6.80 3.91 -2.76
C ILE A 55 -5.49 3.24 -2.35
N VAL A 56 -5.38 1.93 -2.55
CA VAL A 56 -4.21 1.19 -2.08
C VAL A 56 -2.93 1.66 -2.76
N PRO A 57 -2.88 1.72 -4.11
CA PRO A 57 -1.66 2.21 -4.74
C PRO A 57 -1.36 3.67 -4.40
N MET A 58 -2.40 4.48 -4.18
CA MET A 58 -2.23 5.87 -3.80
C MET A 58 -1.58 5.98 -2.42
N LEU A 59 -2.07 5.21 -1.46
CA LEU A 59 -1.48 5.19 -0.13
C LEU A 59 -0.06 4.66 -0.16
N ALA A 60 0.17 3.59 -0.90
CA ALA A 60 1.51 3.01 -0.99
C ALA A 60 2.48 4.02 -1.57
N ARG A 61 2.06 4.73 -2.62
CA ARG A 61 2.90 5.73 -3.24
C ARG A 61 3.17 6.90 -2.32
N PHE A 62 2.14 7.37 -1.64
CA PHE A 62 2.31 8.49 -0.72
C PHE A 62 3.34 8.15 0.36
N MET A 63 3.19 6.98 0.98
CA MET A 63 4.09 6.60 2.05
C MET A 63 5.50 6.33 1.54
N ALA A 64 5.61 5.80 0.33
CA ALA A 64 6.92 5.51 -0.24
C ALA A 64 7.70 6.77 -0.60
N THR A 65 6.98 7.86 -0.89
CA THR A 65 7.63 9.11 -1.29
C THR A 65 7.70 10.14 -0.18
N ASP A 66 7.15 9.86 0.97
CA ASP A 66 7.17 10.78 2.10
C ASP A 66 8.48 10.60 2.86
N ARG A 67 9.39 11.50 2.64
CA ARG A 67 10.74 11.40 3.23
C ARG A 67 10.71 11.54 4.74
N ALA A 68 9.84 12.39 5.25
CA ALA A 68 9.74 12.57 6.70
C ALA A 68 9.27 11.29 7.36
N PHE A 69 8.30 10.63 6.74
CA PHE A 69 7.82 9.36 7.25
C PHE A 69 8.91 8.30 7.23
N ALA A 70 9.62 8.19 6.12
CA ALA A 70 10.68 7.20 5.99
C ALA A 70 11.76 7.41 7.04
N LYS A 71 12.13 8.66 7.27
CA LYS A 71 13.15 8.98 8.27
C LYS A 71 12.67 8.68 9.68
N ALA A 72 11.45 9.06 9.99
CA ALA A 72 10.91 8.83 11.33
C ALA A 72 10.76 7.34 11.60
N ARG A 73 10.32 6.59 10.59
CA ARG A 73 10.16 5.15 10.74
C ARG A 73 11.50 4.47 10.98
N LYS A 74 12.53 4.88 10.25
CA LYS A 74 13.86 4.32 10.45
C LYS A 74 14.38 4.61 11.83
N LEU A 75 14.22 5.84 12.31
CA LEU A 75 14.67 6.21 13.65
C LEU A 75 13.92 5.42 14.71
N SER A 76 12.65 5.22 14.52
CA SER A 76 11.83 4.46 15.44
C SER A 76 12.30 3.01 15.53
N GLN A 77 12.59 2.41 14.39
CA GLN A 77 13.08 1.05 14.37
C GLN A 77 14.45 0.94 15.02
N ASP A 78 15.32 1.91 14.76
CA ASP A 78 16.64 1.91 15.36
C ASP A 78 16.56 2.15 16.87
N GLY A 79 15.63 2.98 17.29
CA GLY A 79 15.46 3.30 18.71
C GLY A 79 14.91 2.17 19.53
N ASN A 80 14.35 1.16 18.90
CA ASN A 80 13.77 0.03 19.58
C ASN A 80 14.76 -1.09 19.86
N ARG A 81 15.99 -0.88 19.55
CA ARG A 81 17.00 -1.90 19.77
C ARG A 81 17.73 -1.80 21.06
#